data_083719912f206671535a1898581ef25e
#
_entry.id   083719912f206671535a1898581ef25e
#
_cell.length_a   1.000
_cell.length_b   1.000
_cell.length_c   1.000
_cell.angle_alpha   90.00
_cell.angle_beta   90.00
_cell.angle_gamma   90.00
#
_symmetry.space_group_name_H-M   'P 1'
#
loop_
_entity.id
_entity.type
_entity.pdbx_description
1 polymer ?
#
loop_
_entity_poly.entity_id
_entity_poly.type
_entity_poly.pdbx_seq_one_letter_code
_entity_poly.pdbx_strand_id
1 'polypeptide(L)'
;LSIGRVQTPTLAMIVKRQNEIDNFVPTKYYEVIADYGDFKGTWTDGKKNTKIDDKSAAEDIAYKVDGKTATVEDVVKTEKQILPPQLYDLTELQRDCNKIYGFSAKKTLDIAQSLYEKRKMITYPRTDSRYLSDDMIPKIKVVLKRLKDAGIFADYASDLIDGEKLPVTKRIVDNKKVTDHHAIIPADNYYRKDSLTSDEKKVFG
;
A
#
# COMPACT_ATOMS: atom_id res chain seq x y z
N LEU A 1 -4.59 22.85 -29.29
CA LEU A 1 -4.72 21.75 -28.33
C LEU A 1 -4.00 20.54 -28.88
N SER A 2 -3.08 19.96 -28.08
CA SER A 2 -2.40 18.72 -28.46
C SER A 2 -3.31 17.52 -28.14
N ILE A 3 -3.42 16.61 -29.10
CA ILE A 3 -4.15 15.34 -28.92
C ILE A 3 -3.11 14.24 -28.77
N GLY A 4 -3.26 13.41 -27.75
CA GLY A 4 -2.31 12.33 -27.47
C GLY A 4 -3.00 11.06 -26.98
N ARG A 5 -2.39 9.91 -27.27
CA ARG A 5 -2.93 8.57 -26.88
C ARG A 5 -3.06 8.38 -25.37
N VAL A 6 -2.33 9.15 -24.57
CA VAL A 6 -2.39 9.12 -23.11
C VAL A 6 -3.11 10.35 -22.56
N GLN A 7 -2.77 11.54 -23.05
CA GLN A 7 -3.31 12.81 -22.54
C GLN A 7 -4.83 12.90 -22.70
N THR A 8 -5.35 12.56 -23.90
CA THR A 8 -6.79 12.66 -24.18
C THR A 8 -7.64 11.74 -23.31
N PRO A 9 -7.36 10.43 -23.17
CA PRO A 9 -8.15 9.58 -22.30
C PRO A 9 -7.98 9.95 -20.82
N THR A 10 -6.80 10.41 -20.39
CA THR A 10 -6.61 10.88 -19.01
C THR A 10 -7.46 12.12 -18.74
N LEU A 11 -7.49 13.09 -19.64
CA LEU A 11 -8.36 14.26 -19.52
C LEU A 11 -9.84 13.86 -19.50
N ALA A 12 -10.26 12.92 -20.37
CA ALA A 12 -11.62 12.43 -20.39
C ALA A 12 -12.06 11.80 -19.06
N MET A 13 -11.17 11.04 -18.41
CA MET A 13 -11.45 10.49 -17.07
C MET A 13 -11.60 11.58 -16.01
N ILE A 14 -10.75 12.62 -16.06
CA ILE A 14 -10.85 13.76 -15.13
C ILE A 14 -12.17 14.52 -15.35
N VAL A 15 -12.51 14.83 -16.61
CA VAL A 15 -13.75 15.53 -16.94
C VAL A 15 -14.98 14.70 -16.53
N LYS A 16 -14.96 13.39 -16.77
CA LYS A 16 -16.04 12.51 -16.30
C LYS A 16 -16.19 12.57 -14.78
N ARG A 17 -15.11 12.49 -14.05
CA ARG A 17 -15.14 12.60 -12.58
C ARG A 17 -15.63 13.97 -12.12
N GLN A 18 -15.21 15.04 -12.77
CA GLN A 18 -15.70 16.38 -12.47
C GLN A 18 -17.22 16.50 -12.69
N ASN A 19 -17.72 15.98 -13.81
CA ASN A 19 -19.17 15.95 -14.06
C ASN A 19 -19.93 15.13 -13.01
N GLU A 20 -19.38 14.01 -12.54
CA GLU A 20 -19.97 13.22 -11.44
C GLU A 20 -20.04 14.01 -10.14
N ILE A 21 -19.00 14.83 -9.85
CA ILE A 21 -18.96 15.71 -8.68
C ILE A 21 -19.97 16.84 -8.80
N ASP A 22 -20.00 17.52 -9.96
CA ASP A 22 -20.86 18.68 -10.19
C ASP A 22 -22.35 18.30 -10.18
N ASN A 23 -22.68 17.07 -10.61
CA ASN A 23 -24.04 16.54 -10.62
C ASN A 23 -24.34 15.64 -9.41
N PHE A 24 -23.48 15.62 -8.39
CA PHE A 24 -23.70 14.79 -7.22
C PHE A 24 -24.89 15.29 -6.39
N VAL A 25 -25.90 14.44 -6.26
CA VAL A 25 -27.06 14.68 -5.41
C VAL A 25 -26.88 13.88 -4.11
N PRO A 26 -26.65 14.53 -2.97
CA PRO A 26 -26.52 13.83 -1.70
C PRO A 26 -27.86 13.19 -1.29
N THR A 27 -27.80 11.92 -0.94
CA THR A 27 -28.94 11.18 -0.37
C THR A 27 -28.72 11.00 1.14
N LYS A 28 -29.81 11.14 1.91
CA LYS A 28 -29.78 10.88 3.35
C LYS A 28 -30.07 9.42 3.59
N TYR A 29 -29.37 8.84 4.54
CA TYR A 29 -29.69 7.53 5.12
C TYR A 29 -29.55 7.61 6.64
N TYR A 30 -30.12 6.65 7.34
CA TYR A 30 -30.13 6.56 8.79
C TYR A 30 -29.52 5.24 9.21
N GLU A 31 -28.87 5.24 10.36
CA GLU A 31 -28.38 4.04 11.02
C GLU A 31 -28.90 4.01 12.45
N VAL A 32 -29.36 2.85 12.89
CA VAL A 32 -29.80 2.65 14.28
C VAL A 32 -28.66 1.99 15.05
N ILE A 33 -28.21 2.67 16.09
CA ILE A 33 -27.12 2.20 16.95
C ILE A 33 -27.65 2.07 18.37
N ALA A 34 -27.56 0.86 18.91
CA ALA A 34 -27.88 0.57 20.32
C ALA A 34 -26.60 0.63 21.15
N ASP A 35 -26.67 1.32 22.28
CA ASP A 35 -25.57 1.42 23.24
C ASP A 35 -25.86 0.48 24.42
N TYR A 36 -24.97 -0.50 24.63
CA TYR A 36 -25.06 -1.48 25.71
C TYR A 36 -24.08 -1.20 26.87
N GLY A 37 -23.45 -0.01 26.87
CA GLY A 37 -22.45 0.39 27.85
C GLY A 37 -21.06 -0.04 27.44
N ASP A 38 -20.76 -1.34 27.46
CA ASP A 38 -19.45 -1.89 27.14
C ASP A 38 -19.18 -1.96 25.62
N PHE A 39 -20.23 -2.01 24.80
CA PHE A 39 -20.12 -2.08 23.36
C PHE A 39 -21.35 -1.46 22.68
N LYS A 40 -21.20 -1.15 21.40
CA LYS A 40 -22.29 -0.63 20.55
C LYS A 40 -22.65 -1.65 19.48
N GLY A 41 -23.96 -1.84 19.28
CA GLY A 41 -24.49 -2.67 18.22
C GLY A 41 -25.13 -1.82 17.13
N THR A 42 -24.86 -2.11 15.88
CA THR A 42 -25.51 -1.46 14.73
C THR A 42 -26.54 -2.39 14.13
N TRP A 43 -27.76 -1.89 13.95
CA TRP A 43 -28.81 -2.65 13.29
C TRP A 43 -28.41 -3.06 11.86
N THR A 44 -28.87 -4.25 11.45
CA THR A 44 -28.70 -4.74 10.08
C THR A 44 -29.99 -5.42 9.58
N ASP A 45 -30.19 -5.41 8.28
CA ASP A 45 -31.36 -6.03 7.60
C ASP A 45 -31.23 -7.57 7.44
N GLY A 46 -30.28 -8.20 8.11
CA GLY A 46 -29.95 -9.61 7.93
C GLY A 46 -29.06 -9.92 6.71
N LYS A 47 -28.87 -8.99 5.80
CA LYS A 47 -27.92 -9.04 4.67
C LYS A 47 -26.67 -8.20 4.92
N LYS A 48 -26.45 -7.78 6.16
CA LYS A 48 -25.34 -6.91 6.61
C LYS A 48 -25.42 -5.46 6.08
N ASN A 49 -26.55 -5.02 5.56
CA ASN A 49 -26.76 -3.62 5.23
C ASN A 49 -27.22 -2.87 6.49
N THR A 50 -26.53 -1.77 6.83
CA THR A 50 -26.81 -0.94 8.02
C THR A 50 -27.62 0.31 7.68
N LYS A 51 -27.77 0.64 6.38
CA LYS A 51 -28.41 1.87 5.92
C LYS A 51 -29.91 1.70 5.76
N ILE A 52 -30.64 2.67 6.26
CA ILE A 52 -32.08 2.77 6.19
C ILE A 52 -32.40 4.08 5.48
N ASP A 53 -33.07 4.04 4.32
CA ASP A 53 -33.36 5.24 3.53
C ASP A 53 -34.55 6.03 4.10
N ASP A 54 -35.49 5.37 4.78
CA ASP A 54 -36.64 6.01 5.39
C ASP A 54 -36.42 6.34 6.87
N LYS A 55 -36.61 7.60 7.21
CA LYS A 55 -36.49 8.10 8.58
C LYS A 55 -37.49 7.45 9.54
N SER A 56 -38.74 7.32 9.13
CA SER A 56 -39.78 6.73 9.97
C SER A 56 -39.49 5.28 10.30
N ALA A 57 -39.00 4.50 9.31
CA ALA A 57 -38.58 3.13 9.52
C ALA A 57 -37.42 3.03 10.52
N ALA A 58 -36.46 3.94 10.46
CA ALA A 58 -35.35 3.98 11.42
C ALA A 58 -35.84 4.33 12.85
N GLU A 59 -36.75 5.31 12.99
CA GLU A 59 -37.36 5.70 14.26
C GLU A 59 -38.18 4.57 14.85
N ASP A 60 -38.95 3.84 14.04
CA ASP A 60 -39.73 2.67 14.47
C ASP A 60 -38.85 1.53 14.99
N ILE A 61 -37.72 1.27 14.34
CA ILE A 61 -36.76 0.28 14.80
C ILE A 61 -36.16 0.72 16.14
N ALA A 62 -35.72 1.97 16.26
CA ALA A 62 -35.16 2.50 17.48
C ALA A 62 -36.14 2.40 18.63
N TYR A 63 -37.41 2.81 18.43
CA TYR A 63 -38.46 2.74 19.43
C TYR A 63 -38.76 1.29 19.89
N LYS A 64 -38.75 0.33 18.96
CA LYS A 64 -39.00 -1.10 19.27
C LYS A 64 -37.92 -1.71 20.15
N VAL A 65 -36.68 -1.25 20.10
CA VAL A 65 -35.56 -1.84 20.81
C VAL A 65 -35.13 -1.05 22.06
N ASP A 66 -35.60 0.20 22.17
CA ASP A 66 -35.24 1.06 23.28
C ASP A 66 -35.66 0.49 24.64
N GLY A 67 -34.72 0.50 25.59
CA GLY A 67 -34.90 -0.04 26.94
C GLY A 67 -35.11 -1.56 27.03
N LYS A 68 -34.92 -2.31 25.94
CA LYS A 68 -35.07 -3.76 25.93
C LYS A 68 -33.76 -4.52 26.05
N THR A 69 -33.85 -5.74 26.57
CA THR A 69 -32.70 -6.64 26.65
C THR A 69 -32.41 -7.27 25.30
N ALA A 70 -31.16 -7.26 24.90
CA ALA A 70 -30.68 -8.00 23.73
C ALA A 70 -30.01 -9.31 24.16
N THR A 71 -30.07 -10.32 23.31
CA THR A 71 -29.39 -11.61 23.50
C THR A 71 -28.28 -11.74 22.47
N VAL A 72 -27.09 -12.12 22.91
CA VAL A 72 -25.99 -12.45 22.01
C VAL A 72 -26.26 -13.84 21.42
N GLU A 73 -26.53 -13.92 20.14
CA GLU A 73 -26.82 -15.19 19.46
C GLU A 73 -25.55 -15.89 19.00
N ASP A 74 -24.52 -15.13 18.58
CA ASP A 74 -23.27 -15.69 18.08
C ASP A 74 -22.09 -14.74 18.34
N VAL A 75 -20.90 -15.33 18.53
CA VAL A 75 -19.61 -14.60 18.66
C VAL A 75 -18.60 -15.17 17.69
N VAL A 76 -18.36 -14.47 16.60
CA VAL A 76 -17.41 -14.90 15.59
C VAL A 76 -16.04 -14.27 15.84
N LYS A 77 -15.04 -15.11 16.12
CA LYS A 77 -13.63 -14.71 16.20
C LYS A 77 -12.95 -15.04 14.87
N THR A 78 -12.36 -14.05 14.24
CA THR A 78 -11.62 -14.23 12.99
C THR A 78 -10.19 -13.75 13.17
N GLU A 79 -9.23 -14.65 12.95
CA GLU A 79 -7.82 -14.28 12.86
C GLU A 79 -7.52 -13.78 11.45
N LYS A 80 -6.95 -12.60 11.35
CA LYS A 80 -6.48 -12.04 10.07
C LYS A 80 -4.97 -11.98 10.09
N GLN A 81 -4.33 -12.63 9.14
CA GLN A 81 -2.90 -12.48 8.90
C GLN A 81 -2.67 -11.29 7.97
N ILE A 82 -1.90 -10.32 8.44
CA ILE A 82 -1.42 -9.22 7.61
C ILE A 82 -0.07 -9.64 7.05
N LEU A 83 -0.03 -9.90 5.75
CA LEU A 83 1.22 -10.24 5.07
C LEU A 83 2.10 -8.98 4.94
N PRO A 84 3.45 -9.13 4.98
CA PRO A 84 4.36 -8.02 4.71
C PRO A 84 4.07 -7.41 3.32
N PRO A 85 4.38 -6.12 3.09
CA PRO A 85 4.23 -5.51 1.77
C PRO A 85 5.08 -6.26 0.72
N GLN A 86 4.68 -6.15 -0.54
CA GLN A 86 5.52 -6.61 -1.66
C GLN A 86 6.66 -5.63 -1.88
N LEU A 87 7.62 -6.02 -2.72
CA LEU A 87 8.68 -5.12 -3.16
C LEU A 87 8.11 -3.95 -3.96
N TYR A 88 8.90 -2.91 -4.14
CA TYR A 88 8.47 -1.71 -4.86
C TYR A 88 8.56 -1.87 -6.38
N ASP A 89 7.48 -1.49 -7.06
CA ASP A 89 7.53 -0.92 -8.39
C ASP A 89 7.61 0.61 -8.29
N LEU A 90 7.69 1.30 -9.43
CA LEU A 90 7.75 2.76 -9.43
C LEU A 90 6.48 3.41 -8.83
N THR A 91 5.33 2.87 -9.14
CA THR A 91 4.04 3.45 -8.70
C THR A 91 3.89 3.37 -7.18
N GLU A 92 4.19 2.23 -6.58
CA GLU A 92 4.11 2.08 -5.12
C GLU A 92 5.17 2.93 -4.41
N LEU A 93 6.40 3.00 -4.94
CA LEU A 93 7.42 3.91 -4.41
C LEU A 93 6.95 5.37 -4.44
N GLN A 94 6.33 5.81 -5.54
CA GLN A 94 5.78 7.16 -5.65
C GLN A 94 4.64 7.40 -4.67
N ARG A 95 3.76 6.42 -4.45
CA ARG A 95 2.64 6.51 -3.50
C ARG A 95 3.13 6.66 -2.07
N ASP A 96 4.08 5.84 -1.66
CA ASP A 96 4.62 5.88 -0.30
C ASP A 96 5.44 7.15 -0.05
N CYS A 97 6.27 7.57 -1.00
CA CYS A 97 6.99 8.84 -0.91
C CYS A 97 6.04 10.05 -0.87
N ASN A 98 4.91 10.00 -1.57
CA ASN A 98 3.90 11.05 -1.46
C ASN A 98 3.22 11.03 -0.10
N LYS A 99 2.81 9.86 0.38
CA LYS A 99 2.11 9.69 1.67
C LYS A 99 2.99 10.10 2.86
N ILE A 100 4.29 9.74 2.84
CA ILE A 100 5.19 9.92 3.98
C ILE A 100 5.87 11.30 3.93
N TYR A 101 6.27 11.74 2.74
CA TYR A 101 7.12 12.94 2.58
C TYR A 101 6.48 14.06 1.76
N GLY A 102 5.28 13.85 1.20
CA GLY A 102 4.62 14.82 0.33
C GLY A 102 5.31 15.00 -1.03
N PHE A 103 6.14 14.06 -1.46
CA PHE A 103 6.84 14.18 -2.74
C PHE A 103 5.88 13.95 -3.92
N SER A 104 6.03 14.74 -4.97
CA SER A 104 5.33 14.47 -6.23
C SER A 104 5.88 13.22 -6.91
N ALA A 105 5.08 12.57 -7.75
CA ALA A 105 5.51 11.43 -8.54
C ALA A 105 6.76 11.73 -9.37
N LYS A 106 6.82 12.93 -9.99
CA LYS A 106 8.01 13.38 -10.72
C LYS A 106 9.23 13.49 -9.83
N LYS A 107 9.11 14.16 -8.68
CA LYS A 107 10.23 14.32 -7.73
C LYS A 107 10.76 12.97 -7.26
N THR A 108 9.89 12.03 -6.91
CA THR A 108 10.28 10.67 -6.49
C THR A 108 11.04 9.95 -7.61
N LEU A 109 10.55 10.04 -8.85
CA LEU A 109 11.23 9.43 -9.99
C LEU A 109 12.61 10.07 -10.22
N ASP A 110 12.73 11.39 -10.17
CA ASP A 110 14.01 12.08 -10.37
C ASP A 110 15.06 11.66 -9.31
N ILE A 111 14.62 11.50 -8.04
CA ILE A 111 15.47 11.00 -6.96
C ILE A 111 15.85 9.53 -7.18
N ALA A 112 14.88 8.68 -7.51
CA ALA A 112 15.14 7.26 -7.79
C ALA A 112 16.10 7.08 -8.97
N GLN A 113 15.97 7.89 -10.03
CA GLN A 113 16.94 7.90 -11.13
C GLN A 113 18.34 8.33 -10.67
N SER A 114 18.45 9.34 -9.81
CA SER A 114 19.74 9.72 -9.22
C SER A 114 20.37 8.58 -8.42
N LEU A 115 19.58 7.91 -7.59
CA LEU A 115 20.02 6.74 -6.82
C LEU A 115 20.49 5.59 -7.73
N TYR A 116 19.84 5.37 -8.86
CA TYR A 116 20.20 4.37 -9.85
C TYR A 116 21.42 4.78 -10.70
N GLU A 117 21.34 5.94 -11.36
CA GLU A 117 22.32 6.35 -12.38
C GLU A 117 23.61 6.89 -11.76
N LYS A 118 23.50 7.76 -10.75
CA LYS A 118 24.66 8.46 -10.16
C LYS A 118 25.21 7.70 -8.96
N ARG A 119 24.34 7.20 -8.08
CA ARG A 119 24.76 6.55 -6.84
C ARG A 119 24.95 5.03 -6.98
N LYS A 120 24.32 4.41 -7.98
CA LYS A 120 24.34 2.96 -8.19
C LYS A 120 23.88 2.17 -6.95
N MET A 121 22.90 2.71 -6.21
CA MET A 121 22.47 2.17 -4.92
C MET A 121 21.16 1.38 -5.01
N ILE A 122 20.40 1.55 -6.08
CA ILE A 122 19.17 0.78 -6.32
C ILE A 122 19.16 0.18 -7.73
N THR A 123 18.28 -0.78 -7.97
CA THR A 123 18.03 -1.33 -9.30
C THR A 123 17.23 -0.36 -10.16
N TYR A 124 17.00 -0.69 -11.43
CA TYR A 124 16.34 0.20 -12.38
C TYR A 124 14.94 0.63 -11.89
N PRO A 125 14.67 1.94 -11.71
CA PRO A 125 13.47 2.38 -11.03
C PRO A 125 12.21 2.42 -11.90
N ARG A 126 12.34 2.40 -13.24
CA ARG A 126 11.18 2.43 -14.13
C ARG A 126 10.69 1.00 -14.40
N THR A 127 10.19 0.35 -13.40
CA THR A 127 9.63 -1.00 -13.46
C THR A 127 8.20 -1.02 -12.97
N ASP A 128 7.39 -1.88 -13.55
CA ASP A 128 6.03 -2.21 -13.12
C ASP A 128 5.98 -3.53 -12.33
N SER A 129 7.11 -4.23 -12.22
CA SER A 129 7.21 -5.48 -11.48
C SER A 129 7.48 -5.23 -9.99
N ARG A 130 6.80 -6.01 -9.15
CA ARG A 130 7.00 -6.08 -7.68
C ARG A 130 7.64 -7.40 -7.26
N TYR A 131 8.29 -8.08 -8.21
CA TYR A 131 8.86 -9.41 -8.03
C TYR A 131 10.31 -9.44 -8.49
N LEU A 132 11.05 -10.39 -7.96
CA LEU A 132 12.39 -10.74 -8.43
C LEU A 132 12.32 -12.02 -9.28
N SER A 133 13.31 -12.21 -10.12
CA SER A 133 13.55 -13.46 -10.84
C SER A 133 14.41 -14.44 -10.02
N ASP A 134 14.40 -15.71 -10.37
CA ASP A 134 15.11 -16.75 -9.62
C ASP A 134 16.63 -16.53 -9.58
N ASP A 135 17.20 -15.94 -10.62
CA ASP A 135 18.65 -15.60 -10.70
C ASP A 135 19.05 -14.53 -9.67
N MET A 136 18.07 -13.82 -9.09
CA MET A 136 18.31 -12.85 -8.04
C MET A 136 18.48 -13.48 -6.64
N ILE A 137 18.03 -14.73 -6.44
CA ILE A 137 18.09 -15.38 -5.11
C ILE A 137 19.50 -15.40 -4.52
N PRO A 138 20.56 -15.78 -5.25
CA PRO A 138 21.94 -15.73 -4.72
C PRO A 138 22.38 -14.31 -4.38
N LYS A 139 21.93 -13.33 -5.17
CA LYS A 139 22.31 -11.91 -4.98
C LYS A 139 21.66 -11.29 -3.76
N ILE A 140 20.50 -11.76 -3.31
CA ILE A 140 19.82 -11.24 -2.10
C ILE A 140 20.76 -11.31 -0.88
N LYS A 141 21.45 -12.43 -0.67
CA LYS A 141 22.40 -12.56 0.44
C LYS A 141 23.55 -11.57 0.35
N VAL A 142 24.05 -11.32 -0.85
CA VAL A 142 25.12 -10.34 -1.09
C VAL A 142 24.65 -8.93 -0.77
N VAL A 143 23.46 -8.56 -1.24
CA VAL A 143 22.85 -7.26 -0.96
C VAL A 143 22.64 -7.05 0.54
N LEU A 144 22.06 -8.04 1.24
CA LEU A 144 21.86 -7.99 2.69
C LEU A 144 23.17 -7.81 3.44
N LYS A 145 24.22 -8.56 3.05
CA LYS A 145 25.55 -8.42 3.66
C LYS A 145 26.11 -7.01 3.48
N ARG A 146 25.99 -6.43 2.30
CA ARG A 146 26.47 -5.06 2.04
C ARG A 146 25.67 -4.00 2.79
N LEU A 147 24.36 -4.18 2.93
CA LEU A 147 23.52 -3.31 3.77
C LEU A 147 23.98 -3.37 5.23
N LYS A 148 24.21 -4.57 5.76
CA LYS A 148 24.74 -4.79 7.11
C LYS A 148 26.10 -4.09 7.28
N ASP A 149 27.04 -4.33 6.37
CA ASP A 149 28.39 -3.76 6.42
C ASP A 149 28.37 -2.22 6.35
N ALA A 150 27.40 -1.64 5.67
CA ALA A 150 27.17 -0.20 5.60
C ALA A 150 26.38 0.39 6.78
N GLY A 151 26.00 -0.43 7.77
CA GLY A 151 25.16 -0.02 8.90
C GLY A 151 23.74 0.41 8.49
N ILE A 152 23.24 -0.09 7.34
CA ILE A 152 21.91 0.19 6.83
C ILE A 152 21.04 -1.02 7.16
N PHE A 153 20.04 -0.85 8.05
CA PHE A 153 19.19 -1.93 8.54
C PHE A 153 19.99 -3.15 9.05
N ALA A 154 21.12 -2.91 9.72
CA ALA A 154 22.10 -3.93 10.07
C ALA A 154 21.50 -5.08 10.90
N ASP A 155 20.63 -4.77 11.86
CA ASP A 155 19.98 -5.78 12.72
C ASP A 155 19.08 -6.70 11.90
N TYR A 156 18.18 -6.13 11.08
CA TYR A 156 17.31 -6.92 10.21
C TYR A 156 18.09 -7.74 9.17
N ALA A 157 19.13 -7.16 8.60
CA ALA A 157 19.98 -7.87 7.65
C ALA A 157 20.73 -9.03 8.32
N SER A 158 21.19 -8.86 9.56
CA SER A 158 21.81 -9.92 10.35
C SER A 158 20.87 -11.07 10.59
N ASP A 159 19.66 -10.80 11.10
CA ASP A 159 18.65 -11.83 11.38
C ASP A 159 18.32 -12.66 10.13
N LEU A 160 18.27 -12.01 8.95
CA LEU A 160 18.01 -12.71 7.70
C LEU A 160 19.20 -13.50 7.17
N ILE A 161 20.44 -13.04 7.38
CA ILE A 161 21.66 -13.72 6.92
C ILE A 161 21.99 -14.90 7.81
N ASP A 162 21.86 -14.72 9.12
CA ASP A 162 22.21 -15.71 10.14
C ASP A 162 21.13 -16.81 10.29
N GLY A 163 19.94 -16.57 9.71
CA GLY A 163 18.87 -17.57 9.65
C GLY A 163 19.24 -18.77 8.77
N GLU A 164 18.71 -19.96 9.11
CA GLU A 164 18.97 -21.20 8.35
C GLU A 164 18.61 -21.07 6.88
N LYS A 165 17.55 -20.30 6.56
CA LYS A 165 17.06 -20.10 5.18
C LYS A 165 16.44 -18.72 5.02
N LEU A 166 16.80 -18.03 3.94
CA LEU A 166 16.09 -16.80 3.55
C LEU A 166 14.60 -17.10 3.29
N PRO A 167 13.67 -16.29 3.82
CA PRO A 167 12.23 -16.48 3.63
C PRO A 167 11.76 -16.06 2.22
N VAL A 168 12.40 -16.62 1.20
CA VAL A 168 12.06 -16.36 -0.20
C VAL A 168 10.82 -17.17 -0.58
N THR A 169 9.73 -16.49 -0.85
CA THR A 169 8.45 -17.08 -1.24
C THR A 169 8.05 -16.63 -2.65
N LYS A 170 7.04 -17.26 -3.24
CA LYS A 170 6.44 -16.81 -4.51
C LYS A 170 5.86 -15.38 -4.45
N ARG A 171 5.78 -14.80 -3.27
CA ARG A 171 5.39 -13.41 -3.08
C ARG A 171 6.53 -12.44 -3.39
N ILE A 172 7.77 -12.91 -3.34
CA ILE A 172 8.99 -12.13 -3.59
C ILE A 172 9.60 -12.52 -4.94
N VAL A 173 9.71 -13.83 -5.23
CA VAL A 173 10.32 -14.37 -6.43
C VAL A 173 9.28 -15.10 -7.26
N ASP A 174 8.99 -14.57 -8.44
CA ASP A 174 8.07 -15.18 -9.41
C ASP A 174 8.42 -14.73 -10.84
N ASN A 175 9.13 -15.57 -11.59
CA ASN A 175 9.57 -15.27 -12.97
C ASN A 175 8.43 -14.90 -13.91
N LYS A 176 7.22 -15.42 -13.67
CA LYS A 176 6.06 -15.14 -14.53
C LYS A 176 5.52 -13.70 -14.36
N LYS A 177 5.93 -13.04 -13.29
CA LYS A 177 5.48 -11.68 -12.93
C LYS A 177 6.60 -10.65 -13.05
N VAL A 178 7.77 -11.06 -13.51
CA VAL A 178 8.84 -10.16 -13.91
C VAL A 178 8.67 -9.93 -15.40
N THR A 179 8.60 -8.65 -15.79
CA THR A 179 8.53 -8.20 -17.18
C THR A 179 9.95 -7.95 -17.71
N ASP A 180 10.23 -6.77 -18.23
CA ASP A 180 11.56 -6.38 -18.72
C ASP A 180 12.55 -6.13 -17.54
N HIS A 181 12.03 -5.74 -16.40
CA HIS A 181 12.80 -5.42 -15.19
C HIS A 181 12.12 -6.01 -13.97
N HIS A 182 12.93 -6.44 -12.99
CA HIS A 182 12.44 -6.86 -11.67
C HIS A 182 12.14 -5.64 -10.77
N ALA A 183 11.62 -5.89 -9.58
CA ALA A 183 11.30 -4.87 -8.56
C ALA A 183 12.49 -3.97 -8.21
N ILE A 184 12.20 -2.80 -7.68
CA ILE A 184 13.17 -1.87 -7.12
C ILE A 184 13.68 -2.44 -5.79
N ILE A 185 14.97 -2.71 -5.71
CA ILE A 185 15.67 -3.16 -4.50
C ILE A 185 17.02 -2.45 -4.39
N PRO A 186 17.67 -2.46 -3.23
CA PRO A 186 19.06 -2.06 -3.12
C PRO A 186 19.94 -2.86 -4.09
N ALA A 187 20.85 -2.18 -4.78
CA ALA A 187 21.73 -2.81 -5.75
C ALA A 187 22.90 -3.54 -5.06
N ASP A 188 23.49 -4.52 -5.75
CA ASP A 188 24.71 -5.18 -5.33
C ASP A 188 25.92 -4.25 -5.53
N ASN A 189 26.09 -3.27 -4.65
CA ASN A 189 27.16 -2.28 -4.72
C ASN A 189 27.59 -1.84 -3.31
N TYR A 190 28.66 -1.07 -3.20
CA TYR A 190 29.07 -0.44 -1.95
C TYR A 190 28.26 0.83 -1.70
N TYR A 191 27.58 0.88 -0.55
CA TYR A 191 26.74 2.00 -0.18
C TYR A 191 27.55 3.11 0.50
N ARG A 192 27.47 4.33 -0.04
CA ARG A 192 28.07 5.53 0.55
C ARG A 192 26.97 6.45 1.08
N LYS A 193 26.41 6.10 2.24
CA LYS A 193 25.30 6.82 2.87
C LYS A 193 25.60 8.31 3.09
N ASP A 194 26.84 8.65 3.41
CA ASP A 194 27.26 10.04 3.69
C ASP A 194 27.23 10.94 2.45
N SER A 195 27.30 10.36 1.26
CA SER A 195 27.25 11.11 0.00
C SER A 195 25.85 11.42 -0.49
N LEU A 196 24.80 10.94 0.19
CA LEU A 196 23.40 11.12 -0.20
C LEU A 196 22.86 12.46 0.29
N THR A 197 22.08 13.12 -0.57
CA THR A 197 21.26 14.26 -0.16
C THR A 197 20.18 13.84 0.84
N SER A 198 19.58 14.81 1.51
CA SER A 198 18.46 14.54 2.44
C SER A 198 17.29 13.80 1.77
N ASP A 199 16.95 14.18 0.54
CA ASP A 199 15.85 13.56 -0.19
C ASP A 199 16.22 12.17 -0.71
N GLU A 200 17.48 11.96 -1.15
CA GLU A 200 17.98 10.62 -1.50
C GLU A 200 17.96 9.67 -0.29
N LYS A 201 18.32 10.16 0.91
CA LYS A 201 18.22 9.37 2.15
C LYS A 201 16.80 8.95 2.47
N LYS A 202 15.81 9.83 2.25
CA LYS A 202 14.39 9.54 2.49
C LYS A 202 13.84 8.48 1.53
N VAL A 203 14.24 8.51 0.27
CA VAL A 203 13.75 7.55 -0.73
C VAL A 203 14.47 6.20 -0.63
N PHE A 204 15.72 6.19 -0.18
CA PHE A 204 16.49 4.96 -0.01
C PHE A 204 16.18 4.22 1.29
N GLY A 205 15.83 4.92 2.37
CA GLY A 205 15.49 4.35 3.70
C GLY A 205 14.03 4.07 3.87
#